data_52f0769cf514a7dc28c3becc9333ed38
#
_entry.id   52f0769cf514a7dc28c3becc9333ed38
#
_cell.length_a   1.000
_cell.length_b   1.000
_cell.length_c   1.000
_cell.angle_alpha   90.00
_cell.angle_beta   90.00
_cell.angle_gamma   90.00
#
_symmetry.space_group_name_H-M   'P 1'
#
loop_
_entity.id
_entity.type
_entity.pdbx_description
1 polymer ?
#
loop_
_entity_poly.entity_id
_entity_poly.type
_entity_poly.pdbx_seq_one_letter_code
_entity_poly.pdbx_strand_id
1 'polypeptide(L)'
;MRIRCSIGTAKVLGLNKIRVDALPTTAYLMVGERCRYNCAFCAQARESGARADLLSRVSWPEFQGESFLRGLAHPGAQAVLQRICFQVVQDKVALEDTLEWVKAVKGKTNLPICVSAGPRTLEEVKELLELGVEHVSIALDAATPEIYAQNKDGSWTERFKLLSESAEKFPGHMATHLIVGLGESEEDMVRCLQTMYDKGITVALFAFTPIKGTRLEGVKQPIMSHYRRIQVAHDVIRTGLARADCFQFRDGQLTDFGISVDELQERRGGEPFLTSGCTGCNRPYYNETPGEELYNYPKALTTEEVEEAWANVRAARDKREGV
;
A
#
# COMPACT_ATOMS: atom_id res chain seq x y z
N MET A 1 -10.16 -5.45 25.17
CA MET A 1 -10.03 -5.12 23.73
C MET A 1 -9.47 -6.31 22.97
N ARG A 2 -9.90 -6.53 21.72
CA ARG A 2 -9.34 -7.52 20.80
C ARG A 2 -8.78 -6.80 19.58
N ILE A 3 -7.77 -7.36 18.93
CA ILE A 3 -7.13 -6.77 17.74
C ILE A 3 -6.83 -7.84 16.72
N ARG A 4 -7.05 -7.55 15.46
CA ARG A 4 -6.58 -8.36 14.36
C ARG A 4 -5.20 -7.85 13.92
N CYS A 5 -4.26 -8.73 13.69
CA CYS A 5 -2.99 -8.35 13.08
C CYS A 5 -2.60 -9.34 11.99
N SER A 6 -1.78 -8.88 11.03
CA SER A 6 -1.31 -9.77 9.97
C SER A 6 -0.59 -10.97 10.56
N ILE A 7 -0.71 -12.13 9.90
CA ILE A 7 -0.08 -13.37 10.38
C ILE A 7 1.44 -13.23 10.51
N GLY A 8 2.08 -12.43 9.65
CA GLY A 8 3.51 -12.09 9.77
C GLY A 8 3.81 -11.26 11.02
N THR A 9 2.97 -10.28 11.34
CA THR A 9 3.05 -9.53 12.62
C THR A 9 2.90 -10.46 13.81
N ALA A 10 1.91 -11.35 13.79
CA ALA A 10 1.72 -12.35 14.85
C ALA A 10 2.95 -13.23 15.07
N LYS A 11 3.68 -13.58 13.98
CA LYS A 11 4.95 -14.29 14.06
C LYS A 11 6.03 -13.48 14.78
N VAL A 12 6.22 -12.20 14.41
CA VAL A 12 7.22 -11.32 15.04
C VAL A 12 6.93 -11.12 16.53
N LEU A 13 5.64 -11.00 16.89
CA LEU A 13 5.21 -10.83 18.28
C LEU A 13 5.20 -12.12 19.12
N GLY A 14 5.58 -13.26 18.55
CA GLY A 14 5.54 -14.55 19.24
C GLY A 14 4.15 -15.12 19.47
N LEU A 15 3.12 -14.56 18.82
CA LEU A 15 1.72 -14.99 18.92
C LEU A 15 1.38 -16.15 17.97
N ASN A 16 2.25 -16.42 17.01
CA ASN A 16 2.10 -17.52 16.04
C ASN A 16 3.47 -18.13 15.70
N LYS A 17 3.49 -19.43 15.34
CA LYS A 17 4.72 -20.19 15.06
C LYS A 17 4.92 -20.51 13.57
N ILE A 18 4.22 -19.80 12.65
CA ILE A 18 4.39 -20.01 11.21
C ILE A 18 5.85 -19.78 10.78
N ARG A 19 6.23 -20.40 9.66
CA ARG A 19 7.47 -20.08 8.94
C ARG A 19 7.14 -19.05 7.86
N VAL A 20 8.02 -18.06 7.70
CA VAL A 20 7.94 -17.02 6.65
C VAL A 20 9.36 -16.75 6.15
N ASP A 21 9.50 -16.51 4.85
CA ASP A 21 10.79 -16.25 4.20
C ASP A 21 11.25 -14.81 4.41
N ALA A 22 10.30 -13.89 4.63
CA ALA A 22 10.58 -12.51 5.00
C ALA A 22 9.70 -12.08 6.17
N LEU A 23 10.31 -11.58 7.23
CA LEU A 23 9.59 -10.99 8.36
C LEU A 23 9.13 -9.58 7.99
N PRO A 24 7.92 -9.16 8.41
CA PRO A 24 7.51 -7.78 8.29
C PRO A 24 8.33 -6.90 9.23
N THR A 25 8.81 -5.78 8.71
CA THR A 25 9.44 -4.70 9.49
C THR A 25 8.41 -3.73 10.05
N THR A 26 7.16 -3.87 9.66
CA THR A 26 6.01 -3.12 10.17
C THR A 26 5.05 -4.05 10.89
N ALA A 27 4.62 -3.67 12.09
CA ALA A 27 3.49 -4.32 12.73
C ALA A 27 2.18 -3.83 12.09
N TYR A 28 1.50 -4.71 11.36
CA TYR A 28 0.24 -4.39 10.69
C TYR A 28 -0.95 -4.84 11.53
N LEU A 29 -1.79 -3.88 11.93
CA LEU A 29 -2.99 -4.08 12.72
C LEU A 29 -4.22 -3.74 11.90
N MET A 30 -5.34 -4.43 12.14
CA MET A 30 -6.62 -4.14 11.52
C MET A 30 -7.65 -3.84 12.59
N VAL A 31 -8.25 -2.64 12.51
CA VAL A 31 -9.28 -2.14 13.42
C VAL A 31 -10.60 -2.06 12.67
N GLY A 32 -11.70 -2.30 13.38
CA GLY A 32 -13.05 -2.36 12.83
C GLY A 32 -13.44 -3.78 12.40
N GLU A 33 -14.74 -4.03 12.24
CA GLU A 33 -15.25 -5.36 11.93
C GLU A 33 -15.54 -5.54 10.44
N ARG A 34 -16.59 -4.88 9.92
CA ARG A 34 -17.01 -4.97 8.52
C ARG A 34 -17.18 -3.59 7.90
N CYS A 35 -16.58 -3.41 6.74
CA CYS A 35 -16.61 -2.13 6.03
C CYS A 35 -18.02 -1.77 5.57
N ARG A 36 -18.40 -0.51 5.71
CA ARG A 36 -19.62 0.05 5.13
C ARG A 36 -19.52 0.27 3.61
N TYR A 37 -18.31 0.35 3.08
CA TYR A 37 -18.04 0.51 1.65
C TYR A 37 -18.03 -0.83 0.94
N ASN A 38 -18.30 -0.80 -0.37
CA ASN A 38 -18.38 -1.98 -1.23
C ASN A 38 -17.34 -1.96 -2.36
N CYS A 39 -16.07 -1.69 -2.01
CA CYS A 39 -14.98 -1.68 -2.98
C CYS A 39 -14.84 -3.04 -3.67
N ALA A 40 -14.78 -3.04 -5.01
CA ALA A 40 -14.86 -4.24 -5.84
C ALA A 40 -13.75 -5.27 -5.60
N PHE A 41 -12.58 -4.81 -5.18
CA PHE A 41 -11.37 -5.61 -4.95
C PHE A 41 -11.15 -6.04 -3.49
N CYS A 42 -11.95 -5.51 -2.55
CA CYS A 42 -11.62 -5.59 -1.13
C CYS A 42 -12.31 -6.77 -0.43
N ALA A 43 -11.53 -7.62 0.24
CA ALA A 43 -12.06 -8.73 1.05
C ALA A 43 -12.96 -8.24 2.20
N GLN A 44 -12.73 -7.03 2.72
CA GLN A 44 -13.50 -6.41 3.80
C GLN A 44 -14.74 -5.65 3.30
N ALA A 45 -15.03 -5.63 2.00
CA ALA A 45 -16.17 -4.93 1.44
C ALA A 45 -17.51 -5.47 2.01
N ARG A 46 -18.51 -4.58 2.10
CA ARG A 46 -19.82 -4.88 2.70
C ARG A 46 -20.47 -6.16 2.15
N GLU A 47 -20.38 -6.38 0.84
CA GLU A 47 -20.99 -7.51 0.14
C GLU A 47 -19.99 -8.60 -0.25
N SER A 48 -18.73 -8.48 0.20
CA SER A 48 -17.70 -9.49 -0.08
C SER A 48 -18.08 -10.84 0.55
N GLY A 49 -18.00 -11.91 -0.23
CA GLY A 49 -18.07 -13.30 0.23
C GLY A 49 -16.71 -13.86 0.67
N ALA A 50 -15.64 -13.03 0.66
CA ALA A 50 -14.33 -13.45 1.11
C ALA A 50 -14.29 -13.72 2.63
N ARG A 51 -13.32 -14.50 3.06
CA ARG A 51 -13.11 -14.74 4.50
C ARG A 51 -12.90 -13.42 5.24
N ALA A 52 -13.56 -13.25 6.37
CA ALA A 52 -13.53 -12.01 7.16
C ALA A 52 -12.14 -11.68 7.75
N ASP A 53 -11.26 -12.68 7.84
CA ASP A 53 -9.90 -12.52 8.33
C ASP A 53 -8.88 -12.20 7.21
N LEU A 54 -9.32 -11.86 5.99
CA LEU A 54 -8.43 -11.49 4.89
C LEU A 54 -8.37 -9.98 4.67
N LEU A 55 -7.18 -9.46 4.43
CA LEU A 55 -6.97 -8.18 3.76
C LEU A 55 -5.89 -8.41 2.70
N SER A 56 -6.21 -8.16 1.42
CA SER A 56 -5.48 -8.74 0.30
C SER A 56 -5.35 -10.27 0.48
N ARG A 57 -4.22 -10.87 0.18
CA ARG A 57 -3.97 -12.33 0.35
C ARG A 57 -3.56 -12.72 1.78
N VAL A 58 -3.27 -11.74 2.61
CA VAL A 58 -2.76 -11.96 3.97
C VAL A 58 -3.92 -12.23 4.93
N SER A 59 -3.76 -13.22 5.81
CA SER A 59 -4.70 -13.47 6.89
C SER A 59 -4.38 -12.62 8.13
N TRP A 60 -5.46 -12.19 8.80
CA TRP A 60 -5.41 -11.30 9.97
C TRP A 60 -6.18 -11.93 11.13
N PRO A 61 -5.60 -12.95 11.78
CA PRO A 61 -6.21 -13.55 12.95
C PRO A 61 -6.37 -12.56 14.09
N GLU A 62 -7.36 -12.82 14.92
CA GLU A 62 -7.68 -12.00 16.09
C GLU A 62 -6.94 -12.49 17.34
N PHE A 63 -6.46 -11.55 18.16
CA PHE A 63 -5.75 -11.79 19.41
C PHE A 63 -6.32 -10.95 20.55
N GLN A 64 -6.08 -11.40 21.78
CA GLN A 64 -6.34 -10.59 22.97
C GLN A 64 -5.37 -9.40 22.98
N GLY A 65 -5.90 -8.19 23.18
CA GLY A 65 -5.12 -6.95 23.12
C GLY A 65 -3.94 -6.93 24.09
N GLU A 66 -4.14 -7.50 25.29
CA GLU A 66 -3.08 -7.60 26.29
C GLU A 66 -1.91 -8.48 25.81
N SER A 67 -2.20 -9.61 25.16
CA SER A 67 -1.17 -10.49 24.60
C SER A 67 -0.44 -9.81 23.44
N PHE A 68 -1.17 -9.08 22.59
CA PHE A 68 -0.59 -8.28 21.52
C PHE A 68 0.35 -7.21 22.08
N LEU A 69 -0.08 -6.41 23.04
CA LEU A 69 0.72 -5.34 23.65
C LEU A 69 1.95 -5.86 24.41
N ARG A 70 1.87 -7.03 25.05
CA ARG A 70 3.05 -7.70 25.63
C ARG A 70 4.05 -8.14 24.55
N GLY A 71 3.56 -8.74 23.47
CA GLY A 71 4.40 -9.14 22.33
C GLY A 71 5.09 -7.93 21.69
N LEU A 72 4.36 -6.82 21.53
CA LEU A 72 4.90 -5.58 20.98
C LEU A 72 6.02 -4.98 21.86
N ALA A 73 5.89 -5.05 23.16
CA ALA A 73 6.90 -4.56 24.12
C ALA A 73 8.12 -5.51 24.24
N HIS A 74 8.08 -6.71 23.66
CA HIS A 74 9.17 -7.66 23.76
C HIS A 74 10.41 -7.19 22.99
N PRO A 75 11.63 -7.25 23.57
CA PRO A 75 12.84 -6.79 22.91
C PRO A 75 13.09 -7.41 21.52
N GLY A 76 12.78 -8.70 21.35
CA GLY A 76 12.90 -9.38 20.04
C GLY A 76 12.00 -8.79 18.97
N ALA A 77 10.79 -8.35 19.30
CA ALA A 77 9.90 -7.67 18.37
C ALA A 77 10.40 -6.25 18.05
N GLN A 78 10.87 -5.53 19.07
CA GLN A 78 11.45 -4.18 18.92
C GLN A 78 12.72 -4.17 18.06
N ALA A 79 13.49 -5.26 18.04
CA ALA A 79 14.68 -5.39 17.19
C ALA A 79 14.34 -5.58 15.69
N VAL A 80 13.15 -6.08 15.38
CA VAL A 80 12.70 -6.35 14.00
C VAL A 80 11.82 -5.22 13.47
N LEU A 81 10.90 -4.73 14.29
CA LEU A 81 9.92 -3.74 13.88
C LEU A 81 10.53 -2.34 13.81
N GLN A 82 10.23 -1.65 12.72
CA GLN A 82 10.63 -0.26 12.47
C GLN A 82 9.43 0.69 12.52
N ARG A 83 8.19 0.14 12.46
CA ARG A 83 6.96 0.93 12.32
C ARG A 83 5.73 0.13 12.75
N ILE A 84 4.64 0.83 13.00
CA ILE A 84 3.31 0.26 13.22
C ILE A 84 2.36 0.87 12.21
N CYS A 85 1.48 0.06 11.62
CA CYS A 85 0.50 0.51 10.64
C CYS A 85 -0.88 -0.05 10.98
N PHE A 86 -1.84 0.85 11.24
CA PHE A 86 -3.24 0.53 11.40
C PHE A 86 -3.95 0.56 10.04
N GLN A 87 -4.60 -0.55 9.68
CA GLN A 87 -5.54 -0.65 8.57
C GLN A 87 -6.95 -0.57 9.15
N VAL A 88 -7.63 0.54 8.89
CA VAL A 88 -8.93 0.82 9.51
C VAL A 88 -10.05 0.43 8.57
N VAL A 89 -10.77 -0.62 8.95
CA VAL A 89 -12.01 -1.03 8.27
C VAL A 89 -13.10 -0.02 8.62
N GLN A 90 -13.70 0.60 7.60
CA GLN A 90 -14.63 1.70 7.80
C GLN A 90 -16.00 1.20 8.30
N ASP A 91 -16.15 1.03 9.60
CA ASP A 91 -17.43 0.85 10.29
C ASP A 91 -17.84 2.11 11.08
N LYS A 92 -18.81 2.00 11.99
CA LYS A 92 -19.37 3.16 12.69
C LYS A 92 -18.45 3.72 13.78
N VAL A 93 -17.65 2.88 14.40
CA VAL A 93 -16.83 3.21 15.60
C VAL A 93 -15.32 3.06 15.31
N ALA A 94 -14.95 2.68 14.11
CA ALA A 94 -13.56 2.35 13.76
C ALA A 94 -12.56 3.49 14.04
N LEU A 95 -12.97 4.75 13.91
CA LEU A 95 -12.09 5.88 14.22
C LEU A 95 -11.84 5.96 15.74
N GLU A 96 -12.90 5.89 16.56
CA GLU A 96 -12.80 5.92 18.02
C GLU A 96 -11.93 4.77 18.54
N ASP A 97 -12.21 3.54 18.08
CA ASP A 97 -11.40 2.37 18.42
C ASP A 97 -9.93 2.54 17.99
N THR A 98 -9.68 3.18 16.82
CA THR A 98 -8.32 3.45 16.35
C THR A 98 -7.60 4.41 17.28
N LEU A 99 -8.25 5.47 17.75
CA LEU A 99 -7.67 6.44 18.68
C LEU A 99 -7.29 5.77 20.00
N GLU A 100 -8.15 4.88 20.53
CA GLU A 100 -7.85 4.10 21.74
C GLU A 100 -6.66 3.16 21.53
N TRP A 101 -6.61 2.46 20.40
CA TRP A 101 -5.50 1.57 20.07
C TRP A 101 -4.18 2.33 19.87
N VAL A 102 -4.19 3.49 19.22
CA VAL A 102 -3.00 4.35 19.08
C VAL A 102 -2.46 4.73 20.46
N LYS A 103 -3.32 5.16 21.40
CA LYS A 103 -2.92 5.47 22.78
C LYS A 103 -2.29 4.25 23.49
N ALA A 104 -2.94 3.08 23.37
CA ALA A 104 -2.47 1.85 24.00
C ALA A 104 -1.09 1.40 23.45
N VAL A 105 -0.90 1.50 22.14
CA VAL A 105 0.35 1.14 21.46
C VAL A 105 1.47 2.10 21.83
N LYS A 106 1.22 3.41 21.84
CA LYS A 106 2.20 4.43 22.26
C LYS A 106 2.68 4.25 23.68
N GLY A 107 1.85 3.69 24.55
CA GLY A 107 2.27 3.30 25.92
C GLY A 107 3.23 2.11 25.99
N LYS A 108 3.55 1.46 24.85
CA LYS A 108 4.38 0.24 24.80
C LYS A 108 5.62 0.38 23.91
N THR A 109 5.65 1.37 23.01
CA THR A 109 6.75 1.54 22.05
C THR A 109 6.83 2.98 21.57
N ASN A 110 8.03 3.38 21.13
CA ASN A 110 8.30 4.65 20.45
C ASN A 110 8.35 4.53 18.92
N LEU A 111 7.97 3.37 18.37
CA LEU A 111 7.95 3.18 16.92
C LEU A 111 6.98 4.18 16.26
N PRO A 112 7.34 4.74 15.10
CA PRO A 112 6.45 5.61 14.34
C PRO A 112 5.17 4.86 13.95
N ILE A 113 4.03 5.56 14.02
CA ILE A 113 2.71 4.99 13.76
C ILE A 113 2.14 5.61 12.47
N CYS A 114 1.66 4.76 11.57
CA CYS A 114 0.83 5.15 10.44
C CYS A 114 -0.59 4.66 10.63
N VAL A 115 -1.56 5.42 10.16
CA VAL A 115 -2.98 5.05 10.18
C VAL A 115 -3.53 5.17 8.76
N SER A 116 -3.91 4.06 8.15
CA SER A 116 -4.67 4.03 6.90
C SER A 116 -6.14 3.97 7.25
N ALA A 117 -6.79 5.13 7.21
CA ALA A 117 -8.18 5.31 7.61
C ALA A 117 -9.00 6.01 6.52
N GLY A 118 -10.27 6.17 6.75
CA GLY A 118 -11.17 6.94 5.90
C GLY A 118 -11.69 8.18 6.60
N PRO A 119 -10.83 9.11 7.07
CA PRO A 119 -11.30 10.33 7.69
C PRO A 119 -12.23 11.07 6.72
N ARG A 120 -13.19 11.80 7.27
CA ARG A 120 -14.20 12.55 6.51
C ARG A 120 -13.94 14.04 6.55
N THR A 121 -13.17 14.50 7.54
CA THR A 121 -12.90 15.92 7.79
C THR A 121 -11.42 16.15 8.12
N LEU A 122 -10.98 17.40 8.00
CA LEU A 122 -9.65 17.83 8.43
C LEU A 122 -9.45 17.67 9.95
N GLU A 123 -10.51 17.81 10.73
CA GLU A 123 -10.47 17.63 12.19
C GLU A 123 -10.17 16.19 12.55
N GLU A 124 -10.79 15.19 11.89
CA GLU A 124 -10.49 13.77 12.10
C GLU A 124 -9.01 13.44 11.75
N VAL A 125 -8.45 14.08 10.70
CA VAL A 125 -7.02 13.96 10.37
C VAL A 125 -6.16 14.58 11.46
N LYS A 126 -6.51 15.80 11.90
CA LYS A 126 -5.79 16.53 12.95
C LYS A 126 -5.77 15.75 14.26
N GLU A 127 -6.88 15.16 14.66
CA GLU A 127 -6.99 14.37 15.90
C GLU A 127 -6.01 13.18 15.91
N LEU A 128 -5.87 12.48 14.79
CA LEU A 128 -4.88 11.41 14.64
C LEU A 128 -3.44 11.93 14.79
N LEU A 129 -3.13 13.06 14.13
CA LEU A 129 -1.78 13.66 14.18
C LEU A 129 -1.45 14.20 15.58
N GLU A 130 -2.41 14.81 16.29
CA GLU A 130 -2.23 15.29 17.66
C GLU A 130 -1.96 14.15 18.65
N LEU A 131 -2.45 12.95 18.37
CA LEU A 131 -2.07 11.74 19.11
C LEU A 131 -0.65 11.25 18.78
N GLY A 132 0.06 11.89 17.82
CA GLY A 132 1.41 11.55 17.41
C GLY A 132 1.46 10.41 16.41
N VAL A 133 0.40 10.25 15.60
CA VAL A 133 0.48 9.47 14.35
C VAL A 133 1.41 10.23 13.40
N GLU A 134 2.38 9.53 12.81
CA GLU A 134 3.34 10.13 11.88
C GLU A 134 2.74 10.37 10.50
N HIS A 135 2.02 9.36 9.97
CA HIS A 135 1.35 9.47 8.67
C HIS A 135 -0.11 9.02 8.76
N VAL A 136 -0.99 9.85 8.21
CA VAL A 136 -2.38 9.49 7.94
C VAL A 136 -2.54 9.20 6.45
N SER A 137 -2.98 8.00 6.11
CA SER A 137 -3.21 7.59 4.73
C SER A 137 -4.69 7.64 4.39
N ILE A 138 -5.03 8.43 3.36
CA ILE A 138 -6.36 8.48 2.74
C ILE A 138 -6.27 7.74 1.40
N ALA A 139 -6.70 6.48 1.38
CA ALA A 139 -6.55 5.62 0.21
C ALA A 139 -7.44 6.07 -0.96
N LEU A 140 -6.83 6.53 -2.06
CA LEU A 140 -7.51 6.74 -3.34
C LEU A 140 -7.68 5.40 -4.07
N ASP A 141 -6.68 4.55 -4.06
CA ASP A 141 -6.56 3.26 -4.73
C ASP A 141 -6.61 3.35 -6.26
N ALA A 142 -7.44 4.19 -6.86
CA ALA A 142 -7.60 4.37 -8.29
C ALA A 142 -6.90 5.64 -8.80
N ALA A 143 -6.29 5.57 -9.97
CA ALA A 143 -5.55 6.68 -10.57
C ALA A 143 -6.46 7.79 -11.13
N THR A 144 -7.70 7.46 -11.54
CA THR A 144 -8.65 8.41 -12.14
C THR A 144 -10.03 8.34 -11.48
N PRO A 145 -10.85 9.40 -11.60
CA PRO A 145 -12.23 9.40 -11.12
C PRO A 145 -13.08 8.29 -11.74
N GLU A 146 -12.88 7.96 -13.03
CA GLU A 146 -13.63 6.95 -13.77
C GLU A 146 -13.35 5.55 -13.21
N ILE A 147 -12.07 5.20 -13.03
CA ILE A 147 -11.65 3.93 -12.44
C ILE A 147 -12.11 3.82 -10.99
N TYR A 148 -12.07 4.94 -10.25
CA TYR A 148 -12.60 4.97 -8.88
C TYR A 148 -14.09 4.65 -8.85
N ALA A 149 -14.90 5.31 -9.69
CA ALA A 149 -16.36 5.12 -9.74
C ALA A 149 -16.74 3.67 -10.11
N GLN A 150 -15.94 2.99 -10.91
CA GLN A 150 -16.16 1.58 -11.28
C GLN A 150 -15.84 0.62 -10.12
N ASN A 151 -14.88 0.96 -9.27
CA ASN A 151 -14.28 0.01 -8.33
C ASN A 151 -14.49 0.36 -6.85
N LYS A 152 -14.87 1.59 -6.51
CA LYS A 152 -15.01 2.05 -5.12
C LYS A 152 -16.33 2.77 -4.89
N ASP A 153 -16.80 2.73 -3.65
CA ASP A 153 -17.90 3.58 -3.19
C ASP A 153 -17.39 4.99 -2.83
N GLY A 154 -18.25 5.98 -2.99
CA GLY A 154 -17.98 7.38 -2.68
C GLY A 154 -17.47 8.18 -3.87
N SER A 155 -16.88 9.33 -3.62
CA SER A 155 -16.42 10.28 -4.64
C SER A 155 -14.90 10.40 -4.62
N TRP A 156 -14.26 10.16 -5.77
CA TRP A 156 -12.82 10.41 -5.95
C TRP A 156 -12.50 11.89 -5.69
N THR A 157 -13.32 12.79 -6.23
CA THR A 157 -13.11 14.24 -6.09
C THR A 157 -13.13 14.70 -4.63
N GLU A 158 -14.08 14.19 -3.83
CA GLU A 158 -14.15 14.53 -2.41
C GLU A 158 -12.96 13.96 -1.63
N ARG A 159 -12.58 12.71 -1.92
CA ARG A 159 -11.43 12.06 -1.26
C ARG A 159 -10.11 12.73 -1.63
N PHE A 160 -9.92 13.05 -2.91
CA PHE A 160 -8.74 13.76 -3.39
C PHE A 160 -8.68 15.19 -2.84
N LYS A 161 -9.81 15.89 -2.76
CA LYS A 161 -9.90 17.21 -2.14
C LYS A 161 -9.44 17.15 -0.69
N LEU A 162 -10.03 16.25 0.12
CA LEU A 162 -9.65 16.11 1.54
C LEU A 162 -8.16 15.75 1.69
N LEU A 163 -7.65 14.83 0.88
CA LEU A 163 -6.24 14.45 0.89
C LEU A 163 -5.32 15.63 0.56
N SER A 164 -5.69 16.43 -0.47
CA SER A 164 -4.92 17.61 -0.89
C SER A 164 -4.93 18.71 0.17
N GLU A 165 -6.09 19.05 0.71
CA GLU A 165 -6.24 20.06 1.78
C GLU A 165 -5.49 19.62 3.06
N SER A 166 -5.52 18.30 3.37
CA SER A 166 -4.77 17.76 4.49
C SER A 166 -3.26 17.86 4.26
N ALA A 167 -2.78 17.59 3.04
CA ALA A 167 -1.36 17.69 2.71
C ALA A 167 -0.84 19.13 2.78
N GLU A 168 -1.64 20.11 2.37
CA GLU A 168 -1.33 21.54 2.51
C GLU A 168 -1.26 21.96 3.99
N LYS A 169 -2.21 21.49 4.80
CA LYS A 169 -2.32 21.86 6.21
C LYS A 169 -1.32 21.11 7.11
N PHE A 170 -0.98 19.89 6.75
CA PHE A 170 -0.09 19.00 7.51
C PHE A 170 1.02 18.44 6.60
N PRO A 171 1.95 19.29 6.13
CA PRO A 171 2.98 18.89 5.16
C PRO A 171 3.85 17.76 5.70
N GLY A 172 4.10 16.74 4.86
CA GLY A 172 4.90 15.57 5.21
C GLY A 172 4.17 14.47 5.99
N HIS A 173 2.91 14.68 6.38
CA HIS A 173 2.15 13.73 7.20
C HIS A 173 1.09 12.93 6.42
N MET A 174 0.89 13.24 5.14
CA MET A 174 -0.15 12.58 4.36
C MET A 174 0.39 11.50 3.43
N ALA A 175 -0.37 10.42 3.32
CA ALA A 175 -0.07 9.32 2.42
C ALA A 175 -1.33 8.85 1.68
N THR A 176 -1.13 8.13 0.58
CA THR A 176 -2.19 7.45 -0.16
C THR A 176 -1.73 6.08 -0.64
N HIS A 177 -2.68 5.24 -1.02
CA HIS A 177 -2.46 3.98 -1.73
C HIS A 177 -2.93 4.12 -3.17
N LEU A 178 -2.19 3.53 -4.10
CA LEU A 178 -2.60 3.34 -5.48
C LEU A 178 -2.43 1.87 -5.85
N ILE A 179 -3.43 1.32 -6.55
CA ILE A 179 -3.47 -0.07 -6.99
C ILE A 179 -3.35 -0.07 -8.51
N VAL A 180 -2.28 -0.66 -9.02
CA VAL A 180 -2.03 -0.85 -10.46
C VAL A 180 -2.80 -2.06 -10.94
N GLY A 181 -3.55 -1.91 -12.04
CA GLY A 181 -4.31 -3.00 -12.68
C GLY A 181 -5.81 -2.98 -12.37
N LEU A 182 -6.38 -1.83 -11.98
CA LEU A 182 -7.82 -1.64 -11.85
C LEU A 182 -8.51 -1.21 -13.15
N GLY A 183 -7.75 -1.05 -14.26
CA GLY A 183 -8.25 -0.64 -15.58
C GLY A 183 -7.67 0.67 -16.09
N GLU A 184 -6.78 1.31 -15.34
CA GLU A 184 -6.05 2.53 -15.74
C GLU A 184 -4.95 2.21 -16.76
N SER A 185 -4.57 3.21 -17.56
CA SER A 185 -3.36 3.17 -18.38
C SER A 185 -2.10 3.48 -17.54
N GLU A 186 -0.91 3.16 -18.05
CA GLU A 186 0.36 3.58 -17.43
C GLU A 186 0.45 5.11 -17.37
N GLU A 187 -0.04 5.82 -18.38
CA GLU A 187 -0.09 7.27 -18.40
C GLU A 187 -0.95 7.84 -17.29
N ASP A 188 -2.16 7.29 -17.08
CA ASP A 188 -3.05 7.73 -15.99
C ASP A 188 -2.37 7.57 -14.63
N MET A 189 -1.76 6.40 -14.39
CA MET A 189 -1.06 6.12 -13.15
C MET A 189 0.12 7.07 -12.93
N VAL A 190 0.96 7.28 -13.94
CA VAL A 190 2.12 8.18 -13.86
C VAL A 190 1.72 9.63 -13.59
N ARG A 191 0.68 10.14 -14.27
CA ARG A 191 0.16 11.49 -14.03
C ARG A 191 -0.43 11.63 -12.61
N CYS A 192 -1.11 10.61 -12.13
CA CYS A 192 -1.59 10.56 -10.75
C CYS A 192 -0.42 10.58 -9.74
N LEU A 193 0.62 9.77 -9.96
CA LEU A 193 1.83 9.75 -9.13
C LEU A 193 2.49 11.13 -9.06
N GLN A 194 2.71 11.78 -10.22
CA GLN A 194 3.28 13.14 -10.24
C GLN A 194 2.44 14.11 -9.41
N THR A 195 1.11 14.07 -9.58
CA THR A 195 0.20 14.92 -8.82
C THR A 195 0.31 14.72 -7.32
N MET A 196 0.46 13.47 -6.86
CA MET A 196 0.65 13.17 -5.43
C MET A 196 1.97 13.75 -4.92
N TYR A 197 3.07 13.53 -5.65
CA TYR A 197 4.38 14.03 -5.23
C TYR A 197 4.49 15.55 -5.28
N ASP A 198 3.87 16.21 -6.25
CA ASP A 198 3.79 17.69 -6.30
C ASP A 198 3.05 18.28 -5.08
N LYS A 199 2.20 17.48 -4.43
CA LYS A 199 1.50 17.85 -3.19
C LYS A 199 2.20 17.36 -1.91
N GLY A 200 3.38 16.76 -2.02
CA GLY A 200 4.10 16.21 -0.86
C GLY A 200 3.43 14.99 -0.21
N ILE A 201 2.60 14.25 -0.97
CA ILE A 201 1.88 13.07 -0.50
C ILE A 201 2.72 11.81 -0.75
N THR A 202 2.97 11.04 0.29
CA THR A 202 3.64 9.74 0.16
C THR A 202 2.72 8.72 -0.50
N VAL A 203 3.22 8.02 -1.52
CA VAL A 203 2.45 6.99 -2.24
C VAL A 203 2.98 5.59 -1.95
N ALA A 204 2.07 4.68 -1.62
CA ALA A 204 2.33 3.24 -1.58
C ALA A 204 1.66 2.57 -2.78
N LEU A 205 2.45 1.91 -3.63
CA LEU A 205 1.96 1.13 -4.77
C LEU A 205 1.61 -0.29 -4.35
N PHE A 206 0.52 -0.79 -4.93
CA PHE A 206 0.08 -2.17 -4.84
C PHE A 206 -0.22 -2.70 -6.25
N ALA A 207 0.12 -3.96 -6.52
CA ALA A 207 -0.44 -4.66 -7.66
C ALA A 207 -1.87 -5.12 -7.30
N PHE A 208 -2.82 -4.92 -8.20
CA PHE A 208 -4.13 -5.55 -8.05
C PHE A 208 -3.97 -7.05 -7.82
N THR A 209 -4.72 -7.58 -6.87
CA THR A 209 -4.67 -8.99 -6.51
C THR A 209 -6.09 -9.52 -6.41
N PRO A 210 -6.50 -10.46 -7.29
CA PRO A 210 -7.83 -11.05 -7.24
C PRO A 210 -8.02 -11.86 -5.96
N ILE A 211 -9.10 -11.60 -5.25
CA ILE A 211 -9.45 -12.30 -4.02
C ILE A 211 -10.79 -13.01 -4.21
N LYS A 212 -10.81 -14.31 -3.99
CA LYS A 212 -12.05 -15.11 -4.08
C LYS A 212 -13.14 -14.55 -3.16
N GLY A 213 -14.32 -14.38 -3.69
CA GLY A 213 -15.46 -13.79 -3.00
C GLY A 213 -15.58 -12.27 -3.15
N THR A 214 -14.68 -11.60 -3.88
CA THR A 214 -14.81 -10.19 -4.26
C THR A 214 -15.38 -10.05 -5.66
N ARG A 215 -15.89 -8.86 -6.02
CA ARG A 215 -16.45 -8.62 -7.37
C ARG A 215 -15.42 -8.77 -8.49
N LEU A 216 -14.14 -8.53 -8.19
CA LEU A 216 -13.04 -8.63 -9.15
C LEU A 216 -12.27 -9.97 -9.04
N GLU A 217 -12.83 -11.01 -8.43
CA GLU A 217 -12.15 -12.31 -8.27
C GLU A 217 -11.69 -12.96 -9.57
N GLY A 218 -12.39 -12.68 -10.69
CA GLY A 218 -12.09 -13.21 -12.03
C GLY A 218 -11.17 -12.31 -12.87
N VAL A 219 -10.78 -11.13 -12.37
CA VAL A 219 -9.90 -10.21 -13.09
C VAL A 219 -8.45 -10.62 -12.88
N LYS A 220 -7.64 -10.60 -13.93
CA LYS A 220 -6.21 -10.95 -13.85
C LYS A 220 -5.41 -9.86 -13.16
N GLN A 221 -4.31 -10.24 -12.52
CA GLN A 221 -3.30 -9.31 -12.04
C GLN A 221 -2.66 -8.57 -13.23
N PRO A 222 -2.11 -7.36 -13.00
CA PRO A 222 -1.34 -6.67 -14.05
C PRO A 222 -0.15 -7.53 -14.49
N ILE A 223 0.19 -7.51 -15.77
CA ILE A 223 1.40 -8.16 -16.24
C ILE A 223 2.63 -7.52 -15.61
N MET A 224 3.67 -8.32 -15.38
CA MET A 224 4.85 -7.87 -14.65
C MET A 224 5.54 -6.68 -15.33
N SER A 225 5.66 -6.68 -16.65
CA SER A 225 6.26 -5.58 -17.40
C SER A 225 5.54 -4.23 -17.20
N HIS A 226 4.19 -4.24 -17.14
CA HIS A 226 3.39 -3.06 -16.83
C HIS A 226 3.70 -2.56 -15.40
N TYR A 227 3.65 -3.46 -14.42
CA TYR A 227 3.91 -3.09 -13.03
C TYR A 227 5.33 -2.56 -12.81
N ARG A 228 6.34 -3.20 -13.43
CA ARG A 228 7.74 -2.75 -13.35
C ARG A 228 7.95 -1.36 -13.92
N ARG A 229 7.34 -1.03 -15.07
CA ARG A 229 7.43 0.34 -15.62
C ARG A 229 6.83 1.37 -14.67
N ILE A 230 5.69 1.06 -14.04
CA ILE A 230 5.09 1.95 -13.04
C ILE A 230 5.98 2.08 -11.79
N GLN A 231 6.62 1.00 -11.33
CA GLN A 231 7.56 1.06 -10.20
C GLN A 231 8.76 1.97 -10.51
N VAL A 232 9.34 1.84 -11.70
CA VAL A 232 10.44 2.72 -12.14
C VAL A 232 9.97 4.17 -12.27
N ALA A 233 8.82 4.43 -12.91
CA ALA A 233 8.26 5.78 -13.00
C ALA A 233 8.01 6.39 -11.61
N HIS A 234 7.45 5.61 -10.69
CA HIS A 234 7.25 6.01 -9.31
C HIS A 234 8.56 6.40 -8.63
N ASP A 235 9.61 5.58 -8.76
CA ASP A 235 10.91 5.85 -8.15
C ASP A 235 11.59 7.08 -8.76
N VAL A 236 11.54 7.23 -10.08
CA VAL A 236 12.09 8.39 -10.81
C VAL A 236 11.43 9.70 -10.37
N ILE A 237 10.09 9.72 -10.26
CA ILE A 237 9.33 10.89 -9.80
C ILE A 237 9.64 11.15 -8.32
N ARG A 238 9.58 10.14 -7.48
CA ARG A 238 9.83 10.22 -6.02
C ARG A 238 11.20 10.76 -5.69
N THR A 239 12.22 10.37 -6.45
CA THR A 239 13.61 10.81 -6.24
C THR A 239 13.93 12.13 -6.92
N GLY A 240 13.03 12.67 -7.74
CA GLY A 240 13.23 13.90 -8.51
C GLY A 240 14.24 13.75 -9.65
N LEU A 241 14.53 12.52 -10.10
CA LEU A 241 15.42 12.27 -11.23
C LEU A 241 14.83 12.80 -12.54
N ALA A 242 13.53 12.62 -12.75
CA ALA A 242 12.76 13.27 -13.81
C ALA A 242 11.31 13.45 -13.37
N ARG A 243 10.58 14.31 -14.08
CA ARG A 243 9.14 14.55 -13.91
C ARG A 243 8.37 13.83 -15.01
N ALA A 244 7.10 13.54 -14.75
CA ALA A 244 6.21 12.91 -15.72
C ALA A 244 6.07 13.70 -17.05
N ASP A 245 6.33 15.00 -17.03
CA ASP A 245 6.31 15.86 -18.22
C ASP A 245 7.43 15.51 -19.23
N CYS A 246 8.50 14.87 -18.74
CA CYS A 246 9.62 14.39 -19.56
C CYS A 246 9.37 12.99 -20.16
N PHE A 247 8.31 12.30 -19.71
CA PHE A 247 8.03 10.94 -20.12
C PHE A 247 7.28 10.91 -21.46
N GLN A 248 7.48 9.84 -22.22
CA GLN A 248 6.75 9.63 -23.47
C GLN A 248 5.81 8.43 -23.34
N PHE A 249 4.62 8.58 -23.93
CA PHE A 249 3.58 7.55 -23.92
C PHE A 249 3.13 7.25 -25.36
N ARG A 250 2.77 5.99 -25.60
CA ARG A 250 2.13 5.55 -26.84
C ARG A 250 0.97 4.63 -26.47
N ASP A 251 -0.23 5.00 -26.91
CA ASP A 251 -1.46 4.26 -26.61
C ASP A 251 -1.63 4.01 -25.09
N GLY A 252 -1.30 5.02 -24.26
CA GLY A 252 -1.37 4.96 -22.80
C GLY A 252 -0.25 4.16 -22.11
N GLN A 253 0.66 3.55 -22.88
CA GLN A 253 1.84 2.83 -22.37
C GLN A 253 3.04 3.76 -22.27
N LEU A 254 3.78 3.69 -21.17
CA LEU A 254 5.04 4.40 -20.95
C LEU A 254 6.14 3.78 -21.81
N THR A 255 6.75 4.61 -22.68
CA THR A 255 7.78 4.19 -23.64
C THR A 255 9.13 4.83 -23.37
N ASP A 256 9.19 5.96 -22.67
CA ASP A 256 10.41 6.67 -22.34
C ASP A 256 10.25 7.40 -20.98
N PHE A 257 11.25 7.31 -20.13
CA PHE A 257 11.28 7.94 -18.79
C PHE A 257 11.97 9.31 -18.79
N GLY A 258 12.33 9.85 -19.98
CA GLY A 258 13.18 11.03 -20.09
C GLY A 258 14.65 10.79 -19.69
N ILE A 259 14.98 9.59 -19.28
CA ILE A 259 16.32 9.07 -18.94
C ILE A 259 16.37 7.65 -19.49
N SER A 260 17.52 7.25 -20.06
CA SER A 260 17.66 5.90 -20.62
C SER A 260 17.49 4.82 -19.52
N VAL A 261 16.87 3.69 -19.88
CA VAL A 261 16.66 2.56 -18.96
C VAL A 261 17.99 2.03 -18.42
N ASP A 262 19.05 2.04 -19.22
CA ASP A 262 20.38 1.58 -18.81
C ASP A 262 20.99 2.51 -17.75
N GLU A 263 20.86 3.83 -17.91
CA GLU A 263 21.28 4.81 -16.91
C GLU A 263 20.46 4.70 -15.62
N LEU A 264 19.15 4.45 -15.72
CA LEU A 264 18.30 4.22 -14.55
C LEU A 264 18.71 2.94 -13.81
N GLN A 265 19.00 1.85 -14.53
CA GLN A 265 19.47 0.61 -13.92
C GLN A 265 20.80 0.81 -13.22
N GLU A 266 21.76 1.51 -13.83
CA GLU A 266 23.06 1.81 -13.20
C GLU A 266 22.91 2.63 -11.94
N ARG A 267 22.06 3.68 -11.95
CA ARG A 267 21.88 4.60 -10.82
C ARG A 267 21.04 4.01 -9.69
N ARG A 268 20.05 3.18 -10.01
CA ARG A 268 19.01 2.77 -9.07
C ARG A 268 19.05 1.30 -8.68
N GLY A 269 19.72 0.43 -9.47
CA GLY A 269 19.80 -1.00 -9.19
C GLY A 269 18.44 -1.62 -8.92
N GLY A 270 18.25 -2.25 -7.76
CA GLY A 270 17.00 -2.89 -7.34
C GLY A 270 16.02 -1.97 -6.57
N GLU A 271 16.42 -0.74 -6.24
CA GLU A 271 15.61 0.18 -5.40
C GLU A 271 14.18 0.42 -5.90
N PRO A 272 13.91 0.60 -7.21
CA PRO A 272 12.56 0.83 -7.72
C PRO A 272 11.59 -0.31 -7.40
N PHE A 273 12.09 -1.53 -7.28
CA PHE A 273 11.29 -2.75 -7.13
C PHE A 273 11.01 -3.14 -5.67
N LEU A 274 11.62 -2.42 -4.73
CA LEU A 274 11.32 -2.60 -3.31
C LEU A 274 9.89 -2.11 -2.99
N THR A 275 9.36 -2.58 -1.87
CA THR A 275 8.10 -2.08 -1.34
C THR A 275 8.15 -0.56 -1.14
N SER A 276 7.23 0.16 -1.78
CA SER A 276 7.10 1.62 -1.68
C SER A 276 6.18 2.06 -0.53
N GLY A 277 6.18 3.35 -0.22
CA GLY A 277 5.34 3.98 0.81
C GLY A 277 6.14 4.50 1.99
N CYS A 278 5.62 4.33 3.21
CA CYS A 278 6.27 4.83 4.42
C CYS A 278 7.64 4.19 4.64
N THR A 279 8.62 4.96 5.14
CA THR A 279 9.96 4.48 5.45
C THR A 279 9.91 3.28 6.39
N GLY A 280 10.68 2.23 6.06
CA GLY A 280 10.72 0.99 6.84
C GLY A 280 9.53 0.04 6.61
N CYS A 281 8.66 0.31 5.65
CA CYS A 281 7.53 -0.57 5.30
C CYS A 281 7.96 -1.58 4.23
N ASN A 282 7.78 -2.89 4.47
CA ASN A 282 8.16 -3.92 3.51
C ASN A 282 7.03 -4.86 3.07
N ARG A 283 5.88 -4.84 3.67
CA ARG A 283 4.64 -5.58 3.31
C ARG A 283 4.83 -6.95 2.64
N PRO A 284 5.51 -7.94 3.26
CA PRO A 284 5.75 -9.22 2.61
C PRO A 284 4.44 -9.92 2.21
N TYR A 285 4.37 -10.41 0.98
CA TYR A 285 3.29 -11.26 0.44
C TYR A 285 1.90 -10.63 0.38
N TYR A 286 1.79 -9.31 0.29
CA TYR A 286 0.50 -8.64 0.14
C TYR A 286 -0.11 -8.84 -1.25
N ASN A 287 0.72 -8.93 -2.28
CA ASN A 287 0.30 -9.07 -3.69
C ASN A 287 0.66 -10.43 -4.29
N GLU A 288 1.54 -11.18 -3.64
CA GLU A 288 2.15 -12.39 -4.16
C GLU A 288 1.83 -13.62 -3.30
N THR A 289 1.86 -14.79 -3.92
CA THR A 289 1.93 -16.08 -3.22
C THR A 289 3.41 -16.41 -2.96
N PRO A 290 3.77 -16.95 -1.79
CA PRO A 290 5.13 -17.41 -1.56
C PRO A 290 5.57 -18.42 -2.63
N GLY A 291 6.74 -18.17 -3.24
CA GLY A 291 7.30 -18.99 -4.33
C GLY A 291 6.91 -18.51 -5.75
N GLU A 292 6.07 -17.50 -5.90
CA GLU A 292 5.79 -16.82 -7.18
C GLU A 292 6.68 -15.59 -7.36
N GLU A 293 6.73 -15.03 -8.57
CA GLU A 293 7.43 -13.77 -8.85
C GLU A 293 6.84 -12.63 -8.01
N LEU A 294 7.72 -11.85 -7.36
CA LEU A 294 7.30 -10.80 -6.46
C LEU A 294 7.03 -9.50 -7.22
N TYR A 295 5.84 -8.92 -7.03
CA TYR A 295 5.55 -7.56 -7.49
C TYR A 295 6.36 -6.53 -6.68
N ASN A 296 6.42 -6.70 -5.35
CA ASN A 296 7.17 -5.82 -4.46
C ASN A 296 8.13 -6.65 -3.61
N TYR A 297 9.42 -6.37 -3.73
CA TYR A 297 10.41 -7.07 -2.93
C TYR A 297 10.43 -6.54 -1.50
N PRO A 298 10.33 -7.41 -0.49
CA PRO A 298 10.34 -7.00 0.92
C PRO A 298 11.75 -6.78 1.49
N LYS A 299 12.78 -7.06 0.71
CA LYS A 299 14.22 -6.94 1.04
C LYS A 299 15.01 -6.65 -0.22
N ALA A 300 16.28 -6.29 -0.06
CA ALA A 300 17.20 -6.10 -1.20
C ALA A 300 17.18 -7.32 -2.15
N LEU A 301 17.15 -7.02 -3.44
CA LEU A 301 17.14 -8.00 -4.51
C LEU A 301 18.53 -8.63 -4.68
N THR A 302 18.57 -9.87 -5.13
CA THR A 302 19.80 -10.47 -5.67
C THR A 302 20.14 -9.87 -7.04
N THR A 303 21.35 -10.12 -7.53
CA THR A 303 21.76 -9.65 -8.85
C THR A 303 20.84 -10.18 -9.94
N GLU A 304 20.48 -11.46 -9.87
CA GLU A 304 19.59 -12.12 -10.83
C GLU A 304 18.19 -11.50 -10.81
N GLU A 305 17.63 -11.25 -9.61
CA GLU A 305 16.32 -10.59 -9.45
C GLU A 305 16.34 -9.14 -10.01
N VAL A 306 17.45 -8.42 -9.85
CA VAL A 306 17.63 -7.08 -10.44
C VAL A 306 17.60 -7.15 -11.96
N GLU A 307 18.37 -8.06 -12.57
CA GLU A 307 18.44 -8.22 -14.03
C GLU A 307 17.07 -8.61 -14.59
N GLU A 308 16.36 -9.55 -13.97
CA GLU A 308 15.02 -9.96 -14.39
C GLU A 308 14.01 -8.81 -14.28
N ALA A 309 14.04 -8.04 -13.21
CA ALA A 309 13.14 -6.90 -13.02
C ALA A 309 13.36 -5.83 -14.10
N TRP A 310 14.61 -5.51 -14.44
CA TRP A 310 14.92 -4.56 -15.51
C TRP A 310 14.63 -5.13 -16.91
N ALA A 311 14.78 -6.44 -17.13
CA ALA A 311 14.34 -7.08 -18.38
C ALA A 311 12.83 -6.92 -18.58
N ASN A 312 12.03 -7.04 -17.52
CA ASN A 312 10.58 -6.77 -17.56
C ASN A 312 10.26 -5.30 -17.89
N VAL A 313 11.06 -4.33 -17.41
CA VAL A 313 10.89 -2.90 -17.78
C VAL A 313 11.07 -2.70 -19.28
N ARG A 314 12.08 -3.38 -19.89
CA ARG A 314 12.39 -3.29 -21.32
C ARG A 314 11.44 -4.07 -22.21
N ALA A 315 10.67 -5.02 -21.65
CA ALA A 315 9.78 -5.87 -22.43
C ALA A 315 8.68 -5.06 -23.12
N ALA A 316 8.55 -5.24 -24.43
CA ALA A 316 7.44 -4.68 -25.20
C ALA A 316 6.13 -5.36 -24.78
N ARG A 317 5.03 -4.61 -24.82
CA ARG A 317 3.68 -5.19 -24.61
C ARG A 317 3.41 -6.23 -25.70
N ASP A 318 3.11 -7.45 -25.30
CA ASP A 318 2.64 -8.46 -26.24
C ASP A 318 1.27 -8.02 -26.79
N LYS A 319 1.17 -7.84 -28.12
CA LYS A 319 -0.05 -7.32 -28.80
C LYS A 319 -1.29 -8.20 -28.64
N ARG A 320 -1.19 -9.32 -27.92
CA ARG A 320 -2.26 -10.31 -27.77
C ARG A 320 -3.15 -10.16 -26.52
N GLU A 321 -2.91 -9.18 -25.67
CA GLU A 321 -3.64 -9.05 -24.37
C GLU A 321 -4.59 -7.84 -24.31
N GLY A 322 -5.10 -7.40 -25.43
CA GLY A 322 -6.15 -6.39 -25.51
C GLY A 322 -7.47 -6.99 -25.98
N VAL A 323 -8.19 -7.69 -25.11
CA VAL A 323 -9.67 -7.85 -25.16
C VAL A 323 -10.14 -8.16 -23.73
#